data_b9a0de86eaee6f24c6463ccd5ce93a7b
#
_entry.id   b9a0de86eaee6f24c6463ccd5ce93a7b
#
_cell.length_a   1.000
_cell.length_b   1.000
_cell.length_c   1.000
_cell.angle_alpha   90.00
_cell.angle_beta   90.00
_cell.angle_gamma   90.00
#
_symmetry.space_group_name_H-M   'P 1'
#
loop_
_entity.id
_entity.type
_entity.pdbx_description
1 polymer ?
#
loop_
_entity_poly.entity_id
_entity_poly.type
_entity_poly.pdbx_seq_one_letter_code
_entity_poly.pdbx_strand_id
1 'polypeptide(L)'
;MCGRFARYSLSRELERYFNAHPPSFEIQPNYNVVPTQEIPVVVLQEDERHIRKRHWGLVPFWAKDISIGSRMINARAETITSKPAFRAALKQRRCLIPANGFYEWQGKAGSKQPYYFHLPSGEPFAFAGLYEIWEDKDAPPETGPYKSCTIITTDASESVKDIHSRMPLILRPEAYEEWLDPDNKEPAKIEELLKTKYVQELKRYPVSRMVNKVGNNQKGCMQPLKYMEQPELLENYPKKG
;
A
#
# COMPACT_ATOMS: atom_id res chain seq x y z
N MET A 1 -10.61 5.04 -0.81
CA MET A 1 -9.72 4.25 0.09
C MET A 1 -8.92 3.29 -0.79
N CYS A 2 -7.61 3.23 -0.61
CA CYS A 2 -6.77 2.32 -1.41
C CYS A 2 -7.15 0.86 -1.15
N GLY A 3 -7.83 0.24 -2.09
CA GLY A 3 -8.25 -1.16 -2.05
C GLY A 3 -7.63 -2.00 -3.16
N ARG A 4 -6.72 -1.42 -3.95
CA ARG A 4 -6.09 -2.10 -5.07
C ARG A 4 -4.79 -1.43 -5.48
N PHE A 5 -3.72 -2.22 -5.66
CA PHE A 5 -2.45 -1.68 -6.15
C PHE A 5 -1.70 -2.70 -7.02
N ALA A 6 -0.65 -2.25 -7.68
CA ALA A 6 0.26 -3.09 -8.43
C ALA A 6 1.66 -3.09 -7.78
N ARG A 7 2.27 -4.25 -7.70
CA ARG A 7 3.65 -4.44 -7.31
C ARG A 7 4.27 -5.50 -8.22
N TYR A 8 5.01 -5.04 -9.24
CA TYR A 8 5.63 -5.90 -10.23
C TYR A 8 7.16 -5.88 -10.17
N SER A 9 7.74 -5.07 -9.31
CA SER A 9 9.20 -5.10 -9.04
C SER A 9 9.61 -6.44 -8.45
N LEU A 10 10.70 -7.00 -8.97
CA LEU A 10 11.26 -8.28 -8.53
C LEU A 10 12.08 -8.13 -7.24
N SER A 11 12.39 -9.25 -6.56
CA SER A 11 13.13 -9.27 -5.29
C SER A 11 14.37 -8.38 -5.33
N ARG A 12 15.27 -8.59 -6.28
CA ARG A 12 16.55 -7.83 -6.38
C ARG A 12 16.35 -6.31 -6.55
N GLU A 13 15.27 -5.90 -7.24
CA GLU A 13 14.95 -4.49 -7.40
C GLU A 13 14.48 -3.90 -6.07
N LEU A 14 13.62 -4.61 -5.34
CA LEU A 14 13.13 -4.19 -4.03
C LEU A 14 14.26 -4.18 -2.98
N GLU A 15 15.11 -5.21 -2.97
CA GLU A 15 16.29 -5.30 -2.09
C GLU A 15 17.18 -4.07 -2.26
N ARG A 16 17.53 -3.72 -3.50
CA ARG A 16 18.34 -2.56 -3.81
C ARG A 16 17.64 -1.24 -3.48
N TYR A 17 16.37 -1.09 -3.89
CA TYR A 17 15.63 0.17 -3.71
C TYR A 17 15.38 0.49 -2.23
N PHE A 18 15.07 -0.52 -1.43
CA PHE A 18 14.79 -0.35 -0.01
C PHE A 18 16.00 -0.58 0.89
N ASN A 19 17.17 -0.90 0.33
CA ASN A 19 18.35 -1.34 1.08
C ASN A 19 17.97 -2.41 2.12
N ALA A 20 17.38 -3.51 1.65
CA ALA A 20 16.80 -4.55 2.50
C ALA A 20 17.39 -5.92 2.18
N HIS A 21 17.51 -6.76 3.21
CA HIS A 21 17.92 -8.14 3.05
C HIS A 21 16.94 -8.94 2.18
N PRO A 22 17.47 -9.90 1.39
CA PRO A 22 16.64 -10.72 0.53
C PRO A 22 15.60 -11.52 1.33
N PRO A 23 14.39 -11.67 0.80
CA PRO A 23 13.37 -12.50 1.43
C PRO A 23 13.69 -14.00 1.30
N SER A 24 13.23 -14.81 2.26
CA SER A 24 13.30 -16.27 2.20
C SER A 24 12.21 -16.89 1.30
N PHE A 25 11.52 -16.09 0.52
CA PHE A 25 10.43 -16.49 -0.38
C PHE A 25 10.53 -15.75 -1.71
N GLU A 26 9.98 -16.34 -2.76
CA GLU A 26 9.95 -15.73 -4.08
C GLU A 26 8.91 -14.61 -4.14
N ILE A 27 9.28 -13.49 -4.76
CA ILE A 27 8.37 -12.36 -5.03
C ILE A 27 8.02 -12.35 -6.51
N GLN A 28 6.83 -12.84 -6.83
CA GLN A 28 6.27 -12.81 -8.19
C GLN A 28 5.59 -11.46 -8.47
N PRO A 29 5.67 -10.93 -9.72
CA PRO A 29 4.92 -9.76 -10.10
C PRO A 29 3.43 -9.91 -9.84
N ASN A 30 2.84 -8.89 -9.23
CA ASN A 30 1.39 -8.81 -9.05
C ASN A 30 0.88 -7.45 -9.53
N TYR A 31 0.14 -7.47 -10.64
CA TYR A 31 -0.41 -6.28 -11.27
C TYR A 31 -1.78 -5.89 -10.70
N ASN A 32 -2.32 -6.68 -9.77
CA ASN A 32 -3.68 -6.51 -9.25
C ASN A 32 -3.79 -7.03 -7.81
N VAL A 33 -2.95 -6.48 -6.92
CA VAL A 33 -2.94 -6.84 -5.50
C VAL A 33 -4.26 -6.42 -4.85
N VAL A 34 -4.89 -7.37 -4.16
CA VAL A 34 -6.18 -7.19 -3.48
C VAL A 34 -6.06 -7.44 -1.98
N PRO A 35 -6.99 -6.89 -1.17
CA PRO A 35 -7.05 -7.20 0.25
C PRO A 35 -7.10 -8.70 0.54
N THR A 36 -6.64 -9.09 1.71
CA THR A 36 -6.50 -10.47 2.23
C THR A 36 -5.38 -11.30 1.62
N GLN A 37 -4.72 -10.82 0.57
CA GLN A 37 -3.52 -11.48 0.04
C GLN A 37 -2.31 -11.26 0.94
N GLU A 38 -1.37 -12.21 0.91
CA GLU A 38 -0.03 -12.01 1.43
C GLU A 38 0.77 -11.09 0.50
N ILE A 39 1.34 -10.06 1.07
CA ILE A 39 2.15 -9.07 0.36
C ILE A 39 3.53 -8.91 1.01
N PRO A 40 4.58 -8.61 0.24
CA PRO A 40 5.86 -8.23 0.81
C PRO A 40 5.77 -6.87 1.50
N VAL A 41 6.36 -6.76 2.67
CA VAL A 41 6.56 -5.52 3.40
C VAL A 41 8.01 -5.42 3.85
N VAL A 42 8.53 -4.20 3.98
CA VAL A 42 9.86 -3.94 4.55
C VAL A 42 9.68 -3.53 6.00
N VAL A 43 10.36 -4.22 6.90
CA VAL A 43 10.39 -3.96 8.34
C VAL A 43 11.82 -3.77 8.81
N LEU A 44 12.02 -3.03 9.90
CA LEU A 44 13.29 -2.98 10.61
C LEU A 44 13.34 -4.09 11.66
N GLN A 45 14.40 -4.89 11.67
CA GLN A 45 14.69 -5.94 12.64
C GLN A 45 16.20 -5.94 12.89
N GLU A 46 16.64 -5.88 14.16
CA GLU A 46 18.08 -5.87 14.51
C GLU A 46 18.86 -4.79 13.74
N ASP A 47 18.27 -3.59 13.64
CA ASP A 47 18.80 -2.42 12.91
C ASP A 47 18.98 -2.58 11.40
N GLU A 48 18.47 -3.67 10.83
CA GLU A 48 18.53 -3.94 9.40
C GLU A 48 17.13 -4.05 8.77
N ARG A 49 17.02 -3.66 7.50
CA ARG A 49 15.76 -3.76 6.77
C ARG A 49 15.60 -5.16 6.19
N HIS A 50 14.45 -5.77 6.44
CA HIS A 50 14.11 -7.10 5.96
C HIS A 50 12.79 -7.10 5.19
N ILE A 51 12.73 -7.85 4.10
CA ILE A 51 11.49 -8.10 3.39
C ILE A 51 10.79 -9.30 4.03
N ARG A 52 9.54 -9.10 4.47
CA ARG A 52 8.71 -10.11 5.14
C ARG A 52 7.33 -10.19 4.49
N LYS A 53 6.67 -11.34 4.57
CA LYS A 53 5.26 -11.50 4.17
C LYS A 53 4.30 -11.05 5.27
N ARG A 54 3.21 -10.39 4.88
CA ARG A 54 2.09 -10.03 5.75
C ARG A 54 0.78 -10.12 4.99
N HIS A 55 -0.28 -10.56 5.63
CA HIS A 55 -1.63 -10.50 5.08
C HIS A 55 -2.12 -9.04 5.07
N TRP A 56 -2.61 -8.56 3.95
CA TRP A 56 -3.17 -7.22 3.85
C TRP A 56 -4.59 -7.18 4.43
N GLY A 57 -4.70 -6.62 5.60
CA GLY A 57 -5.88 -6.54 6.46
C GLY A 57 -5.43 -6.80 7.89
N LEU A 58 -5.10 -5.72 8.64
CA LEU A 58 -4.51 -5.81 9.96
C LEU A 58 -5.46 -6.46 10.97
N VAL A 59 -4.96 -7.46 11.66
CA VAL A 59 -5.63 -8.08 12.81
C VAL A 59 -4.97 -7.56 14.08
N PRO A 60 -5.66 -6.73 14.89
CA PRO A 60 -5.09 -6.24 16.13
C PRO A 60 -4.77 -7.40 17.09
N PHE A 61 -3.70 -7.26 17.88
CA PHE A 61 -3.25 -8.31 18.82
C PHE A 61 -4.33 -8.76 19.83
N TRP A 62 -5.29 -7.91 20.11
CA TRP A 62 -6.41 -8.18 21.04
C TRP A 62 -7.68 -8.71 20.34
N ALA A 63 -7.67 -8.88 19.02
CA ALA A 63 -8.84 -9.38 18.29
C ALA A 63 -9.20 -10.80 18.69
N LYS A 64 -10.49 -11.13 18.64
CA LYS A 64 -10.97 -12.47 18.95
C LYS A 64 -10.72 -13.47 17.82
N ASP A 65 -10.73 -12.96 16.57
CA ASP A 65 -10.50 -13.77 15.37
C ASP A 65 -9.96 -12.90 14.23
N ILE A 66 -9.47 -13.55 13.17
CA ILE A 66 -8.83 -12.91 12.03
C ILE A 66 -9.79 -12.20 11.07
N SER A 67 -11.10 -12.43 11.15
CA SER A 67 -12.09 -11.89 10.21
C SER A 67 -12.16 -10.36 10.22
N ILE A 68 -11.81 -9.75 11.37
CA ILE A 68 -11.72 -8.29 11.52
C ILE A 68 -10.76 -7.65 10.50
N GLY A 69 -9.73 -8.38 10.07
CA GLY A 69 -8.73 -7.93 9.11
C GLY A 69 -9.34 -7.45 7.79
N SER A 70 -10.41 -8.08 7.33
CA SER A 70 -11.10 -7.69 6.09
C SER A 70 -11.62 -6.23 6.10
N ARG A 71 -11.85 -5.66 7.27
CA ARG A 71 -12.29 -4.28 7.49
C ARG A 71 -11.16 -3.34 7.88
N MET A 72 -9.94 -3.87 8.08
CA MET A 72 -8.75 -3.14 8.54
C MET A 72 -7.66 -3.06 7.46
N ILE A 73 -8.05 -2.99 6.19
CA ILE A 73 -7.13 -2.86 5.06
C ILE A 73 -6.47 -1.48 4.98
N ASN A 74 -7.11 -0.46 5.58
CA ASN A 74 -6.59 0.91 5.64
C ASN A 74 -6.73 1.50 7.05
N ALA A 75 -5.73 2.31 7.44
CA ALA A 75 -5.74 3.16 8.62
C ALA A 75 -5.70 4.63 8.18
N ARG A 76 -6.53 5.51 8.75
CA ARG A 76 -6.51 6.94 8.44
C ARG A 76 -5.42 7.64 9.24
N ALA A 77 -4.54 8.39 8.59
CA ALA A 77 -3.46 9.16 9.22
C ALA A 77 -3.99 10.10 10.32
N GLU A 78 -5.14 10.72 10.11
CA GLU A 78 -5.76 11.72 11.01
C GLU A 78 -6.24 11.12 12.35
N THR A 79 -6.44 9.82 12.41
CA THR A 79 -6.96 9.15 13.61
C THR A 79 -6.11 7.97 14.09
N ILE A 80 -4.99 7.73 13.45
CA ILE A 80 -4.16 6.55 13.69
C ILE A 80 -3.58 6.50 15.11
N THR A 81 -3.28 7.67 15.69
CA THR A 81 -2.74 7.82 17.05
C THR A 81 -3.78 7.51 18.14
N SER A 82 -5.06 7.75 17.87
CA SER A 82 -6.16 7.60 18.83
C SER A 82 -6.88 6.25 18.74
N LYS A 83 -6.92 5.63 17.54
CA LYS A 83 -7.67 4.38 17.32
C LYS A 83 -7.01 3.18 17.99
N PRO A 84 -7.73 2.43 18.87
CA PRO A 84 -7.18 1.27 19.60
C PRO A 84 -6.57 0.21 18.69
N ALA A 85 -7.12 0.03 17.48
CA ALA A 85 -6.64 -0.97 16.52
C ALA A 85 -5.23 -0.66 15.96
N PHE A 86 -4.80 0.60 15.98
CA PHE A 86 -3.59 1.04 15.28
C PHE A 86 -2.53 1.64 16.20
N ARG A 87 -2.94 2.27 17.33
CA ARG A 87 -2.04 3.03 18.20
C ARG A 87 -0.82 2.24 18.73
N ALA A 88 -1.00 0.94 19.01
CA ALA A 88 0.08 0.09 19.49
C ALA A 88 1.06 -0.24 18.36
N ALA A 89 0.53 -0.61 17.19
CA ALA A 89 1.33 -0.88 16.00
C ALA A 89 2.07 0.39 15.52
N LEU A 90 1.43 1.56 15.60
CA LEU A 90 2.05 2.84 15.22
C LEU A 90 3.32 3.14 16.01
N LYS A 91 3.37 2.78 17.29
CA LYS A 91 4.54 3.02 18.14
C LYS A 91 5.72 2.09 17.87
N GLN A 92 5.47 0.84 17.44
CA GLN A 92 6.48 -0.21 17.45
C GLN A 92 6.55 -1.05 16.17
N ARG A 93 5.50 -1.07 15.36
CA ARG A 93 5.36 -1.99 14.23
C ARG A 93 4.98 -1.24 12.96
N ARG A 94 5.87 -0.33 12.55
CA ARG A 94 5.76 0.38 11.28
C ARG A 94 6.47 -0.41 10.19
N CYS A 95 5.97 -0.33 8.97
CA CYS A 95 6.56 -0.98 7.81
C CYS A 95 6.41 -0.10 6.57
N LEU A 96 7.19 -0.42 5.56
CA LEU A 96 7.00 0.09 4.20
C LEU A 96 6.32 -0.99 3.38
N ILE A 97 5.32 -0.63 2.59
CA ILE A 97 4.61 -1.55 1.70
C ILE A 97 5.00 -1.20 0.27
N PRO A 98 5.89 -1.99 -0.39
CA PRO A 98 6.35 -1.74 -1.75
C PRO A 98 5.22 -1.77 -2.76
N ALA A 99 5.20 -0.79 -3.67
CA ALA A 99 4.27 -0.71 -4.77
C ALA A 99 4.92 -0.03 -5.99
N ASN A 100 4.36 -0.27 -7.19
CA ASN A 100 4.72 0.44 -8.41
C ASN A 100 3.61 1.40 -8.85
N GLY A 101 2.41 1.27 -8.29
CA GLY A 101 1.27 2.14 -8.51
C GLY A 101 0.02 1.59 -7.83
N PHE A 102 -1.05 2.39 -7.81
CA PHE A 102 -2.32 1.99 -7.24
C PHE A 102 -3.48 2.36 -8.14
N TYR A 103 -4.64 1.79 -7.84
CA TYR A 103 -5.85 2.03 -8.62
C TYR A 103 -6.90 2.74 -7.77
N GLU A 104 -7.60 3.69 -8.40
CA GLU A 104 -8.83 4.29 -7.89
C GLU A 104 -9.85 4.44 -9.01
N TRP A 105 -11.12 4.56 -8.65
CA TRP A 105 -12.24 4.49 -9.58
C TRP A 105 -13.04 5.78 -9.57
N GLN A 106 -13.17 6.41 -10.73
CA GLN A 106 -14.02 7.57 -10.94
C GLN A 106 -15.42 7.16 -11.40
N GLY A 107 -16.44 7.88 -10.94
CA GLY A 107 -17.83 7.73 -11.41
C GLY A 107 -18.75 6.98 -10.45
N LYS A 108 -19.97 6.72 -10.93
CA LYS A 108 -21.05 6.10 -10.15
C LYS A 108 -20.94 4.58 -10.13
N ALA A 109 -21.58 3.95 -9.13
CA ALA A 109 -21.65 2.49 -9.05
C ALA A 109 -22.19 1.88 -10.37
N GLY A 110 -21.56 0.81 -10.84
CA GLY A 110 -21.90 0.12 -12.09
C GLY A 110 -21.18 0.64 -13.35
N SER A 111 -20.71 1.90 -13.36
CA SER A 111 -20.05 2.51 -14.53
C SER A 111 -18.68 3.13 -14.21
N LYS A 112 -18.08 2.74 -13.09
CA LYS A 112 -16.79 3.32 -12.67
C LYS A 112 -15.67 3.01 -13.65
N GLN A 113 -14.90 4.07 -13.97
CA GLN A 113 -13.67 4.01 -14.75
C GLN A 113 -12.47 3.88 -13.81
N PRO A 114 -11.68 2.79 -13.89
CA PRO A 114 -10.43 2.67 -13.13
C PRO A 114 -9.32 3.53 -13.73
N TYR A 115 -8.55 4.15 -12.85
CA TYR A 115 -7.33 4.88 -13.15
C TYR A 115 -6.15 4.24 -12.43
N TYR A 116 -5.01 4.18 -13.09
CA TYR A 116 -3.75 3.76 -12.51
C TYR A 116 -2.89 4.98 -12.18
N PHE A 117 -2.43 5.06 -10.95
CA PHE A 117 -1.58 6.13 -10.42
C PHE A 117 -0.18 5.62 -10.18
N HIS A 118 0.85 6.38 -10.57
CA HIS A 118 2.25 6.00 -10.40
C HIS A 118 3.13 7.24 -10.22
N LEU A 119 4.38 7.06 -9.77
CA LEU A 119 5.36 8.15 -9.73
C LEU A 119 5.71 8.63 -11.13
N PRO A 120 5.99 9.95 -11.33
CA PRO A 120 6.50 10.47 -12.60
C PRO A 120 7.76 9.77 -13.09
N SER A 121 8.65 9.33 -12.19
CA SER A 121 9.87 8.59 -12.49
C SER A 121 9.62 7.17 -13.00
N GLY A 122 8.46 6.59 -12.67
CA GLY A 122 8.17 5.16 -12.93
C GLY A 122 8.85 4.19 -11.96
N GLU A 123 9.61 4.70 -10.98
CA GLU A 123 10.26 3.89 -9.96
C GLU A 123 9.26 3.28 -8.98
N PRO A 124 9.62 2.19 -8.28
CA PRO A 124 8.84 1.71 -7.15
C PRO A 124 8.84 2.74 -6.02
N PHE A 125 7.87 2.62 -5.13
CA PHE A 125 7.74 3.45 -3.95
C PHE A 125 7.18 2.63 -2.79
N ALA A 126 7.05 3.23 -1.61
CA ALA A 126 6.39 2.58 -0.48
C ALA A 126 5.19 3.37 0.02
N PHE A 127 4.10 2.65 0.30
CA PHE A 127 3.08 3.15 1.22
C PHE A 127 3.60 3.07 2.66
N ALA A 128 3.27 4.07 3.47
CA ALA A 128 3.37 3.94 4.91
C ALA A 128 2.40 2.85 5.38
N GLY A 129 2.89 1.92 6.18
CA GLY A 129 2.11 0.81 6.68
C GLY A 129 2.36 0.53 8.15
N LEU A 130 1.42 -0.19 8.76
CA LEU A 130 1.58 -0.80 10.06
C LEU A 130 1.44 -2.30 9.92
N TYR A 131 2.12 -3.05 10.78
CA TYR A 131 1.92 -4.50 10.86
C TYR A 131 1.56 -4.93 12.27
N GLU A 132 0.96 -6.11 12.39
CA GLU A 132 0.60 -6.71 13.65
C GLU A 132 0.88 -8.21 13.63
N ILE A 133 1.14 -8.73 14.82
CA ILE A 133 1.32 -10.15 15.08
C ILE A 133 0.20 -10.56 16.04
N TRP A 134 -0.69 -11.40 15.57
CA TRP A 134 -1.81 -11.92 16.35
C TRP A 134 -1.61 -13.40 16.60
N GLU A 135 -1.84 -13.83 17.84
CA GLU A 135 -1.74 -15.22 18.26
C GLU A 135 -3.13 -15.73 18.61
N ASP A 136 -3.50 -16.85 18.02
CA ASP A 136 -4.68 -17.58 18.42
C ASP A 136 -4.37 -18.37 19.70
N LYS A 137 -5.00 -17.97 20.79
CA LYS A 137 -4.78 -18.61 22.11
C LYS A 137 -5.36 -20.02 22.19
N ASP A 138 -6.32 -20.33 21.31
CA ASP A 138 -7.00 -21.61 21.26
C ASP A 138 -6.43 -22.53 20.17
N ALA A 139 -5.51 -22.03 19.32
CA ALA A 139 -4.87 -22.81 18.29
C ALA A 139 -3.68 -23.64 18.83
N PRO A 140 -3.38 -24.79 18.22
CA PRO A 140 -2.17 -25.55 18.50
C PRO A 140 -0.91 -24.70 18.34
N PRO A 141 0.12 -24.86 19.21
CA PRO A 141 1.35 -24.07 19.17
C PRO A 141 2.08 -24.06 17.82
N GLU A 142 1.96 -25.14 17.05
CA GLU A 142 2.55 -25.30 15.73
C GLU A 142 1.89 -24.42 14.64
N THR A 143 0.70 -23.89 14.88
CA THR A 143 0.00 -23.00 13.94
C THR A 143 0.78 -21.71 13.71
N GLY A 144 1.50 -21.24 14.72
CA GLY A 144 2.25 -20.00 14.69
C GLY A 144 1.36 -18.74 14.59
N PRO A 145 1.97 -17.56 14.71
CA PRO A 145 1.22 -16.31 14.73
C PRO A 145 0.75 -15.88 13.34
N TYR A 146 -0.46 -15.30 13.27
CA TYR A 146 -0.96 -14.64 12.09
C TYR A 146 -0.36 -13.24 11.96
N LYS A 147 0.33 -12.99 10.84
CA LYS A 147 1.07 -11.75 10.60
C LYS A 147 0.37 -10.92 9.53
N SER A 148 -0.09 -9.73 9.90
CA SER A 148 -0.92 -8.88 9.06
C SER A 148 -0.40 -7.45 8.96
N CYS A 149 -0.89 -6.68 7.98
CA CYS A 149 -0.53 -5.27 7.79
C CYS A 149 -1.71 -4.44 7.28
N THR A 150 -1.59 -3.12 7.37
CA THR A 150 -2.55 -2.14 6.84
C THR A 150 -1.82 -1.01 6.14
N ILE A 151 -2.45 -0.42 5.12
CA ILE A 151 -1.95 0.76 4.42
C ILE A 151 -2.49 2.02 5.13
N ILE A 152 -1.61 2.98 5.41
CA ILE A 152 -2.04 4.29 5.90
C ILE A 152 -2.54 5.12 4.73
N THR A 153 -3.67 5.80 4.92
CA THR A 153 -4.28 6.69 3.93
C THR A 153 -4.41 8.10 4.48
N THR A 154 -4.36 9.09 3.59
CA THR A 154 -4.52 10.51 3.87
C THR A 154 -5.52 11.13 2.90
N ASP A 155 -5.84 12.40 3.08
CA ASP A 155 -6.63 13.16 2.11
C ASP A 155 -5.92 13.19 0.77
N ALA A 156 -6.71 13.16 -0.31
CA ALA A 156 -6.17 13.12 -1.66
C ALA A 156 -5.46 14.44 -2.02
N SER A 157 -4.28 14.32 -2.64
CA SER A 157 -3.57 15.45 -3.24
C SER A 157 -4.30 15.96 -4.50
N GLU A 158 -3.85 17.09 -5.03
CA GLU A 158 -4.38 17.69 -6.26
C GLU A 158 -4.38 16.71 -7.45
N SER A 159 -3.39 15.80 -7.52
CA SER A 159 -3.30 14.80 -8.58
C SER A 159 -4.31 13.65 -8.48
N VAL A 160 -5.01 13.51 -7.34
CA VAL A 160 -5.92 12.38 -7.06
C VAL A 160 -7.36 12.82 -6.77
N LYS A 161 -7.56 14.02 -6.21
CA LYS A 161 -8.83 14.47 -5.58
C LYS A 161 -10.06 14.42 -6.48
N ASP A 162 -9.90 14.59 -7.78
CA ASP A 162 -11.00 14.54 -8.77
C ASP A 162 -11.45 13.10 -9.09
N ILE A 163 -10.66 12.09 -8.71
CA ILE A 163 -11.00 10.68 -8.85
C ILE A 163 -11.51 10.12 -7.52
N HIS A 164 -10.82 10.44 -6.43
CA HIS A 164 -11.18 9.95 -5.09
C HIS A 164 -10.73 10.94 -4.02
N SER A 165 -11.51 11.08 -2.93
CA SER A 165 -11.20 11.99 -1.81
C SER A 165 -10.05 11.54 -0.91
N ARG A 166 -9.60 10.30 -1.03
CA ARG A 166 -8.51 9.70 -0.23
C ARG A 166 -7.47 9.08 -1.13
N MET A 167 -6.21 9.05 -0.66
CA MET A 167 -5.12 8.34 -1.32
C MET A 167 -4.28 7.56 -0.29
N PRO A 168 -3.54 6.51 -0.70
CA PRO A 168 -2.54 5.91 0.17
C PRO A 168 -1.43 6.92 0.45
N LEU A 169 -0.91 6.92 1.67
CA LEU A 169 0.20 7.77 2.06
C LEU A 169 1.50 7.16 1.53
N ILE A 170 2.03 7.75 0.48
CA ILE A 170 3.28 7.34 -0.18
C ILE A 170 4.41 8.11 0.47
N LEU A 171 5.26 7.45 1.24
CA LEU A 171 6.41 8.10 1.86
C LEU A 171 7.47 8.46 0.83
N ARG A 172 8.12 9.61 1.03
CA ARG A 172 9.34 9.95 0.30
C ARG A 172 10.51 9.09 0.79
N PRO A 173 11.48 8.72 -0.06
CA PRO A 173 12.60 7.85 0.33
C PRO A 173 13.39 8.35 1.55
N GLU A 174 13.57 9.67 1.68
CA GLU A 174 14.26 10.29 2.82
C GLU A 174 13.53 10.13 4.16
N ALA A 175 12.26 9.72 4.15
CA ALA A 175 11.50 9.45 5.35
C ALA A 175 11.52 7.98 5.80
N TYR A 176 12.08 7.08 5.00
CA TYR A 176 12.00 5.64 5.28
C TYR A 176 12.70 5.24 6.57
N GLU A 177 13.88 5.82 6.83
CA GLU A 177 14.64 5.56 8.06
C GLU A 177 13.87 6.03 9.29
N GLU A 178 13.48 7.29 9.31
CA GLU A 178 12.72 7.89 10.41
C GLU A 178 11.37 7.18 10.64
N TRP A 179 10.72 6.74 9.55
CA TRP A 179 9.46 5.99 9.65
C TRP A 179 9.64 4.62 10.28
N LEU A 180 10.71 3.91 9.94
CA LEU A 180 10.97 2.56 10.44
C LEU A 180 11.62 2.56 11.84
N ASP A 181 12.22 3.66 12.28
CA ASP A 181 12.94 3.77 13.55
C ASP A 181 12.04 3.46 14.75
N PRO A 182 12.24 2.35 15.47
CA PRO A 182 11.41 1.95 16.60
C PRO A 182 11.52 2.89 17.81
N ASP A 183 12.55 3.73 17.87
CA ASP A 183 12.76 4.70 18.96
C ASP A 183 12.02 6.01 18.71
N ASN A 184 11.61 6.30 17.50
CA ASN A 184 10.68 7.38 17.19
C ASN A 184 9.25 7.00 17.65
N LYS A 185 8.94 7.15 18.94
CA LYS A 185 7.67 6.76 19.58
C LYS A 185 6.76 7.94 19.88
N GLU A 186 7.24 9.17 19.68
CA GLU A 186 6.47 10.38 19.96
C GLU A 186 5.35 10.59 18.94
N PRO A 187 4.06 10.59 19.36
CA PRO A 187 2.95 10.74 18.44
C PRO A 187 3.04 12.01 17.59
N ALA A 188 3.48 13.13 18.17
CA ALA A 188 3.60 14.40 17.46
C ALA A 188 4.62 14.35 16.31
N LYS A 189 5.78 13.70 16.51
CA LYS A 189 6.81 13.52 15.47
C LYS A 189 6.31 12.62 14.36
N ILE A 190 5.64 11.53 14.73
CA ILE A 190 5.04 10.61 13.75
C ILE A 190 3.96 11.31 12.92
N GLU A 191 3.07 12.07 13.55
CA GLU A 191 2.05 12.86 12.84
C GLU A 191 2.67 13.91 11.92
N GLU A 192 3.72 14.59 12.34
CA GLU A 192 4.44 15.58 11.52
C GLU A 192 5.06 14.92 10.29
N LEU A 193 5.71 13.74 10.45
CA LEU A 193 6.24 12.97 9.35
C LEU A 193 5.15 12.60 8.33
N LEU A 194 4.01 12.10 8.82
CA LEU A 194 2.89 11.73 7.97
C LEU A 194 2.25 12.93 7.24
N LYS A 195 2.36 14.15 7.79
CA LYS A 195 1.83 15.38 7.18
C LYS A 195 2.79 16.00 6.16
N THR A 196 4.09 15.85 6.34
CA THR A 196 5.09 16.64 5.60
C THR A 196 5.95 15.82 4.63
N LYS A 197 6.21 14.55 4.94
CA LYS A 197 7.18 13.73 4.20
C LYS A 197 6.53 12.68 3.31
N TYR A 198 5.50 13.07 2.53
CA TYR A 198 4.86 12.17 1.58
C TYR A 198 4.79 12.78 0.16
N VAL A 199 4.59 11.90 -0.81
CA VAL A 199 4.48 12.26 -2.23
C VAL A 199 3.08 12.80 -2.51
N GLN A 200 3.01 13.96 -3.14
CA GLN A 200 1.76 14.60 -3.55
C GLN A 200 1.54 14.59 -5.05
N GLU A 201 2.63 14.58 -5.83
CA GLU A 201 2.56 14.60 -7.29
C GLU A 201 2.61 13.18 -7.86
N LEU A 202 1.56 12.80 -8.58
CA LEU A 202 1.43 11.51 -9.24
C LEU A 202 0.97 11.72 -10.68
N LYS A 203 1.47 10.86 -11.57
CA LYS A 203 0.90 10.70 -12.91
C LYS A 203 -0.20 9.64 -12.87
N ARG A 204 -1.18 9.79 -13.77
CA ARG A 204 -2.27 8.83 -13.90
C ARG A 204 -2.74 8.71 -15.33
N TYR A 205 -3.37 7.58 -15.61
CA TYR A 205 -4.09 7.33 -16.86
C TYR A 205 -5.23 6.34 -16.64
N PRO A 206 -6.28 6.37 -17.46
CA PRO A 206 -7.35 5.40 -17.41
C PRO A 206 -6.84 4.03 -17.87
N VAL A 207 -7.34 2.98 -17.22
CA VAL A 207 -6.98 1.59 -17.55
C VAL A 207 -8.23 0.76 -17.83
N SER A 208 -8.05 -0.41 -18.44
CA SER A 208 -9.13 -1.35 -18.72
C SER A 208 -9.84 -1.80 -17.45
N ARG A 209 -11.15 -2.03 -17.56
CA ARG A 209 -11.96 -2.66 -16.50
C ARG A 209 -11.55 -4.11 -16.18
N MET A 210 -10.58 -4.66 -16.88
CA MET A 210 -9.97 -5.95 -16.57
C MET A 210 -9.49 -5.99 -15.11
N VAL A 211 -8.99 -4.88 -14.55
CA VAL A 211 -8.56 -4.75 -13.15
C VAL A 211 -9.70 -4.98 -12.15
N ASN A 212 -10.96 -4.81 -12.53
CA ASN A 212 -12.10 -4.99 -11.63
C ASN A 212 -12.25 -6.45 -11.17
N LYS A 213 -11.85 -7.41 -12.01
CA LYS A 213 -11.90 -8.83 -11.66
C LYS A 213 -10.72 -9.20 -10.79
N VAL A 214 -10.99 -9.60 -9.56
CA VAL A 214 -9.98 -9.91 -8.52
C VAL A 214 -8.95 -10.96 -8.96
N GLY A 215 -9.34 -11.96 -9.73
CA GLY A 215 -8.44 -13.02 -10.22
C GLY A 215 -7.53 -12.61 -11.39
N ASN A 216 -7.72 -11.43 -11.99
CA ASN A 216 -6.86 -11.00 -13.09
C ASN A 216 -5.53 -10.44 -12.55
N ASN A 217 -4.44 -11.15 -12.83
CA ASN A 217 -3.09 -10.71 -12.54
C ASN A 217 -2.25 -10.62 -13.83
N GLN A 218 -2.67 -9.76 -14.75
CA GLN A 218 -2.02 -9.58 -16.03
C GLN A 218 -1.52 -8.14 -16.20
N LYS A 219 -0.42 -7.96 -16.91
CA LYS A 219 0.14 -6.63 -17.22
C LYS A 219 -0.90 -5.70 -17.86
N GLY A 220 -1.88 -6.26 -18.58
CA GLY A 220 -3.01 -5.52 -19.15
C GLY A 220 -3.86 -4.75 -18.12
N CYS A 221 -3.86 -5.15 -16.82
CA CYS A 221 -4.56 -4.43 -15.77
C CYS A 221 -4.05 -2.99 -15.59
N MET A 222 -2.77 -2.72 -15.88
CA MET A 222 -2.15 -1.41 -15.71
C MET A 222 -1.82 -0.70 -17.03
N GLN A 223 -2.15 -1.30 -18.18
CA GLN A 223 -1.90 -0.65 -19.47
C GLN A 223 -2.92 0.46 -19.71
N PRO A 224 -2.48 1.62 -20.25
CA PRO A 224 -3.39 2.69 -20.66
C PRO A 224 -4.44 2.16 -21.65
N LEU A 225 -5.67 2.66 -21.54
CA LEU A 225 -6.68 2.39 -22.56
C LEU A 225 -6.17 2.86 -23.93
N LYS A 226 -6.38 2.02 -24.95
CA LYS A 226 -6.10 2.40 -26.33
C LYS A 226 -7.07 3.51 -26.75
N TYR A 227 -6.58 4.44 -27.51
CA TYR A 227 -7.34 5.58 -28.03
C TYR A 227 -8.66 5.21 -28.74
N MET A 228 -8.72 4.03 -29.32
CA MET A 228 -9.92 3.57 -30.03
C MET A 228 -11.08 3.15 -29.11
N GLU A 229 -10.82 2.94 -27.81
CA GLU A 229 -11.86 2.50 -26.87
C GLU A 229 -12.58 3.66 -26.15
N GLN A 230 -11.96 4.84 -26.08
CA GLN A 230 -12.54 6.04 -25.46
C GLN A 230 -11.92 7.31 -26.08
N PRO A 231 -12.39 7.73 -27.27
CA PRO A 231 -11.84 8.89 -28.00
C PRO A 231 -11.88 10.20 -27.20
N GLU A 232 -12.90 10.40 -26.35
CA GLU A 232 -13.09 11.58 -25.52
C GLU A 232 -12.02 11.74 -24.42
N LEU A 233 -11.25 10.71 -24.10
CA LEU A 233 -10.16 10.77 -23.11
C LEU A 233 -8.82 11.18 -23.72
N LEU A 234 -8.77 11.35 -25.06
CA LEU A 234 -7.58 11.70 -25.82
C LEU A 234 -7.06 13.10 -25.55
N GLU A 235 -7.94 14.04 -25.25
CA GLU A 235 -7.59 15.45 -25.11
C GLU A 235 -6.69 15.73 -23.89
N ASN A 236 -6.71 14.84 -22.89
CA ASN A 236 -5.97 14.98 -21.63
C ASN A 236 -4.77 14.02 -21.47
N TYR A 237 -4.43 13.26 -22.51
CA TYR A 237 -3.31 12.32 -22.42
C TYR A 237 -2.02 13.00 -22.91
N PRO A 238 -0.92 13.01 -22.12
CA PRO A 238 0.33 13.62 -22.55
C PRO A 238 0.86 12.90 -23.81
N LYS A 239 0.92 13.63 -24.93
CA LYS A 239 1.61 13.16 -26.13
C LYS A 239 3.07 12.94 -25.75
N LYS A 240 3.57 11.71 -25.93
CA LYS A 240 5.01 11.46 -25.83
C LYS A 240 5.70 12.32 -26.89
N GLY A 241 6.52 13.27 -26.45
CA GLY A 241 7.58 13.88 -27.22
C GLY A 241 8.77 12.91 -27.32
#